data_4ebab8b0ff0d6b312abffabaf7ac864d
#
_entry.id   4ebab8b0ff0d6b312abffabaf7ac864d
#
_cell.length_a   1.000
_cell.length_b   1.000
_cell.length_c   1.000
_cell.angle_alpha   90.00
_cell.angle_beta   90.00
_cell.angle_gamma   90.00
#
_symmetry.space_group_name_H-M   'P 1'
#
loop_
_entity.id
_entity.type
_entity.pdbx_description
1 polymer ?
#
loop_
_entity_poly.entity_id
_entity_poly.type
_entity_poly.pdbx_seq_one_letter_code
_entity_poly.pdbx_strand_id
1 'polypeptide(L)'
;MTSANLRHFSRHFPHISRIKNLLSHNLLLSLGLGLLACSSSVADEGGNTTNSDIARGAYLMKIGDCVACHTAVDGRELAGGLPFETPFGAVYSTNITSDKETGIGKYSYEDFFDAMHHGVGVNGNLYPAMPYTSYSLLTDEDTQAIYAYLMSTKPIKQANRDNDVYFPFNLRFGLKAWNLVAHDAKEFTPSKEKSEHWNRGNYLVNALGHCGECHTPRDTLFAMEQDKHFEGAIIEGLEASDIRPAELNRQNWTHEDLKSLFTEGYSRKGTVFGGMYPVVYHSFSHLTDDDMRAVSSYLLDTDEDIQPQALTFNGHKPELPGYTLYKGYCAGCHGQNGEGRPNVAPAMAGNATLDKASPHNIVAVMLKGIKSQHYNLTTSFYAMPGYADELSDEQIKDLANYLRLTWSTQPSNLDVKTIQSLKEVILEHE
;
A
#
# COMPACT_ATOMS: atom_id res chain seq x y z
N MET A 1 -36.88 -12.63 37.65
CA MET A 1 -36.24 -12.53 38.97
C MET A 1 -34.76 -12.55 38.70
N THR A 2 -33.95 -11.60 38.84
CA THR A 2 -33.70 -10.33 39.53
C THR A 2 -32.51 -9.73 38.79
N SER A 3 -32.59 -8.61 38.15
CA SER A 3 -32.30 -7.22 38.48
C SER A 3 -30.96 -6.96 39.19
N ALA A 4 -30.24 -5.97 38.62
CA ALA A 4 -29.25 -5.06 39.18
C ALA A 4 -27.77 -5.45 39.04
N ASN A 5 -26.99 -4.71 38.25
CA ASN A 5 -26.22 -3.58 38.75
C ASN A 5 -25.58 -2.72 37.65
N LEU A 6 -26.20 -1.61 37.38
CA LEU A 6 -25.57 -0.41 36.79
C LEU A 6 -24.92 0.37 37.94
N ARG A 7 -23.64 0.58 37.94
CA ARG A 7 -23.00 1.71 38.67
C ARG A 7 -21.66 2.12 38.05
N HIS A 8 -21.66 3.40 37.60
CA HIS A 8 -20.58 4.39 37.68
C HIS A 8 -19.29 4.22 36.89
N PHE A 9 -19.20 4.90 35.78
CA PHE A 9 -17.99 5.68 35.46
C PHE A 9 -18.44 7.08 34.95
N SER A 10 -18.38 8.05 35.81
CA SER A 10 -18.42 9.49 35.49
C SER A 10 -17.13 10.13 35.99
N ARG A 11 -16.70 11.15 35.25
CA ARG A 11 -15.61 12.12 35.50
C ARG A 11 -14.25 11.74 34.85
N HIS A 12 -13.75 12.53 33.86
CA HIS A 12 -13.27 13.91 34.02
C HIS A 12 -13.10 14.57 32.66
N PHE A 13 -13.81 15.64 32.38
CA PHE A 13 -13.43 16.66 31.40
C PHE A 13 -12.91 17.88 32.18
N PRO A 14 -11.76 18.44 31.86
CA PRO A 14 -11.40 19.78 32.33
C PRO A 14 -11.68 20.84 31.24
N HIS A 15 -12.52 21.77 31.63
CA HIS A 15 -12.57 23.19 31.35
C HIS A 15 -12.00 23.78 30.05
N ILE A 16 -12.92 24.15 29.18
CA ILE A 16 -12.78 25.32 28.30
C ILE A 16 -13.29 26.52 29.04
N SER A 17 -12.44 27.49 29.33
CA SER A 17 -12.88 28.81 29.77
C SER A 17 -12.03 29.92 29.14
N ARG A 18 -12.76 30.80 28.49
CA ARG A 18 -12.51 32.25 28.30
C ARG A 18 -11.50 32.70 27.23
N ILE A 19 -12.02 33.25 26.16
CA ILE A 19 -11.65 34.62 25.75
C ILE A 19 -12.93 35.34 25.31
N LYS A 20 -13.36 36.31 26.13
CA LYS A 20 -14.28 37.36 25.75
C LYS A 20 -13.54 38.70 25.85
N ASN A 21 -13.87 39.54 24.89
CA ASN A 21 -13.71 41.00 24.85
C ASN A 21 -12.35 41.58 24.48
N LEU A 22 -12.34 42.25 23.31
CA LEU A 22 -12.12 43.71 23.30
C LEU A 22 -12.58 44.31 21.96
N LEU A 23 -13.77 44.92 22.00
CA LEU A 23 -14.23 45.92 21.05
C LEU A 23 -13.78 47.29 21.56
N SER A 24 -13.45 48.14 20.62
CA SER A 24 -13.55 49.59 20.58
C SER A 24 -12.22 50.36 20.43
N HIS A 25 -12.00 51.11 19.40
CA HIS A 25 -12.31 52.54 19.27
C HIS A 25 -11.87 53.09 17.90
N ASN A 26 -12.75 53.87 17.34
CA ASN A 26 -12.63 54.73 16.17
C ASN A 26 -11.36 55.62 16.18
N LEU A 27 -10.82 55.92 14.97
CA LEU A 27 -10.53 57.29 14.62
C LEU A 27 -10.47 57.44 13.07
N LEU A 28 -11.37 58.28 12.57
CA LEU A 28 -11.36 58.90 11.25
C LEU A 28 -10.21 59.93 11.18
N LEU A 29 -9.52 60.05 10.02
CA LEU A 29 -9.16 61.31 9.38
C LEU A 29 -8.55 61.07 7.96
N SER A 30 -9.30 61.41 6.98
CA SER A 30 -9.14 62.30 5.80
C SER A 30 -7.91 62.29 4.88
N LEU A 31 -8.27 62.13 3.62
CA LEU A 31 -7.84 62.79 2.37
C LEU A 31 -6.35 62.85 2.00
N GLY A 32 -6.07 62.26 0.84
CA GLY A 32 -4.92 62.53 -0.01
C GLY A 32 -5.05 61.84 -1.36
N LEU A 33 -5.62 62.51 -2.37
CA LEU A 33 -5.64 62.10 -3.77
C LEU A 33 -4.20 61.93 -4.29
N GLY A 34 -3.90 60.74 -4.80
CA GLY A 34 -2.72 60.45 -5.58
C GLY A 34 -3.03 59.32 -6.56
N LEU A 35 -3.61 59.65 -7.73
CA LEU A 35 -3.72 58.74 -8.86
C LEU A 35 -2.32 58.45 -9.41
N LEU A 36 -1.69 57.36 -8.96
CA LEU A 36 -0.67 56.66 -9.73
C LEU A 36 -1.31 55.37 -10.23
N ALA A 37 -1.65 55.37 -11.54
CA ALA A 37 -1.99 54.16 -12.25
C ALA A 37 -0.72 53.27 -12.35
N CYS A 38 -0.52 52.42 -11.36
CA CYS A 38 0.32 51.23 -11.53
C CYS A 38 -0.53 50.20 -12.27
N SER A 39 -0.31 50.05 -13.55
CA SER A 39 -0.71 48.89 -14.31
C SER A 39 0.06 47.72 -13.74
N SER A 40 -0.51 47.06 -12.74
CA SER A 40 -0.09 45.72 -12.37
C SER A 40 -0.54 44.82 -13.53
N SER A 41 0.39 44.52 -14.43
CA SER A 41 0.28 43.33 -15.26
C SER A 41 0.18 42.14 -14.29
N VAL A 42 -1.03 41.62 -14.14
CA VAL A 42 -1.23 40.27 -13.64
C VAL A 42 -0.46 39.40 -14.65
N ALA A 43 0.74 38.99 -14.32
CA ALA A 43 1.40 37.90 -15.00
C ALA A 43 0.47 36.70 -14.79
N ASP A 44 -0.13 36.25 -15.87
CA ASP A 44 -0.70 34.93 -15.97
C ASP A 44 0.46 33.97 -15.73
N GLU A 45 0.60 33.48 -14.48
CA GLU A 45 1.50 32.39 -14.15
C GLU A 45 0.92 31.07 -14.68
N GLY A 46 0.66 31.01 -15.96
CA GLY A 46 0.62 29.79 -16.73
C GLY A 46 2.05 29.23 -16.74
N GLY A 47 2.36 28.43 -15.71
CA GLY A 47 3.66 27.79 -15.55
C GLY A 47 4.01 27.09 -16.86
N ASN A 48 5.11 27.53 -17.47
CA ASN A 48 5.59 26.99 -18.74
C ASN A 48 6.08 25.56 -18.45
N THR A 49 5.19 24.56 -18.56
CA THR A 49 5.49 23.14 -18.37
C THR A 49 6.68 22.75 -19.23
N THR A 50 7.77 22.38 -18.62
CA THR A 50 9.00 22.02 -19.31
C THR A 50 9.02 20.52 -19.64
N ASN A 51 9.85 20.12 -20.61
CA ASN A 51 10.05 18.70 -20.90
C ASN A 51 10.61 17.93 -19.67
N SER A 52 11.32 18.61 -18.78
CA SER A 52 11.82 18.02 -17.55
C SER A 52 10.69 17.71 -16.55
N ASP A 53 9.68 18.58 -16.45
CA ASP A 53 8.53 18.36 -15.58
C ASP A 53 7.70 17.18 -16.07
N ILE A 54 7.48 17.05 -17.37
CA ILE A 54 6.79 15.91 -17.97
C ILE A 54 7.58 14.61 -17.71
N ALA A 55 8.89 14.60 -17.85
CA ALA A 55 9.73 13.43 -17.59
C ALA A 55 9.71 13.04 -16.09
N ARG A 56 9.79 14.04 -15.19
CA ARG A 56 9.64 13.84 -13.75
C ARG A 56 8.26 13.26 -13.43
N GLY A 57 7.20 13.87 -13.96
CA GLY A 57 5.83 13.40 -13.77
C GLY A 57 5.60 11.98 -14.27
N ALA A 58 6.19 11.60 -15.40
CA ALA A 58 6.15 10.23 -15.92
C ALA A 58 6.76 9.22 -14.95
N TYR A 59 7.89 9.56 -14.35
CA TYR A 59 8.55 8.75 -13.34
C TYR A 59 7.68 8.63 -12.06
N LEU A 60 7.24 9.77 -11.52
CA LEU A 60 6.44 9.82 -10.29
C LEU A 60 5.09 9.09 -10.45
N MET A 61 4.40 9.28 -11.57
CA MET A 61 3.15 8.60 -11.89
C MET A 61 3.34 7.06 -11.90
N LYS A 62 4.49 6.62 -12.44
CA LYS A 62 4.83 5.19 -12.46
C LYS A 62 5.09 4.66 -11.06
N ILE A 63 5.89 5.36 -10.25
CA ILE A 63 6.19 4.96 -8.87
C ILE A 63 4.96 5.06 -7.97
N GLY A 64 4.06 6.02 -8.23
CA GLY A 64 2.77 6.15 -7.54
C GLY A 64 1.72 5.11 -7.94
N ASP A 65 2.10 4.12 -8.75
CA ASP A 65 1.28 2.97 -9.15
C ASP A 65 -0.06 3.33 -9.83
N CYS A 66 -0.14 4.52 -10.44
CA CYS A 66 -1.38 5.00 -11.06
C CYS A 66 -1.89 4.06 -12.16
N VAL A 67 -0.97 3.45 -12.93
CA VAL A 67 -1.30 2.52 -14.01
C VAL A 67 -2.00 1.28 -13.50
N ALA A 68 -1.53 0.68 -12.40
CA ALA A 68 -2.11 -0.54 -11.86
C ALA A 68 -3.57 -0.35 -11.42
N CYS A 69 -3.88 0.82 -10.85
CA CYS A 69 -5.24 1.13 -10.42
C CYS A 69 -6.11 1.68 -11.56
N HIS A 70 -5.57 2.53 -12.43
CA HIS A 70 -6.36 3.21 -13.46
C HIS A 70 -6.35 2.50 -14.83
N THR A 71 -6.04 1.21 -14.85
CA THR A 71 -6.09 0.37 -16.06
C THR A 71 -6.86 -0.91 -15.76
N ALA A 72 -8.01 -1.12 -16.41
CA ALA A 72 -8.77 -2.36 -16.27
C ALA A 72 -7.97 -3.54 -16.86
N VAL A 73 -8.29 -4.75 -16.41
CA VAL A 73 -7.74 -5.98 -16.99
C VAL A 73 -8.06 -6.00 -18.50
N ASP A 74 -7.03 -6.20 -19.33
CA ASP A 74 -7.12 -6.09 -20.80
C ASP A 74 -7.61 -4.73 -21.33
N GLY A 75 -7.63 -3.71 -20.44
CA GLY A 75 -8.04 -2.35 -20.76
C GLY A 75 -6.94 -1.51 -21.40
N ARG A 76 -7.31 -0.27 -21.74
CA ARG A 76 -6.36 0.74 -22.22
C ARG A 76 -5.74 1.45 -21.02
N GLU A 77 -4.43 1.65 -21.09
CA GLU A 77 -3.67 2.29 -20.02
C GLU A 77 -4.26 3.64 -19.60
N LEU A 78 -4.41 3.84 -18.29
CA LEU A 78 -4.99 5.01 -17.64
C LEU A 78 -6.46 5.33 -18.00
N ALA A 79 -7.14 4.44 -18.71
CA ALA A 79 -8.55 4.67 -19.11
C ALA A 79 -9.56 4.22 -18.02
N GLY A 80 -9.10 3.75 -16.87
CA GLY A 80 -9.93 3.35 -15.75
C GLY A 80 -10.72 2.06 -15.95
N GLY A 81 -11.68 1.82 -15.08
CA GLY A 81 -12.61 0.69 -15.15
C GLY A 81 -12.21 -0.53 -14.32
N LEU A 82 -11.11 -0.48 -13.56
CA LEU A 82 -10.73 -1.54 -12.62
C LEU A 82 -11.68 -1.52 -11.41
N PRO A 83 -12.32 -2.64 -11.03
CA PRO A 83 -13.10 -2.74 -9.80
C PRO A 83 -12.20 -2.89 -8.58
N PHE A 84 -12.59 -2.22 -7.50
CA PHE A 84 -12.08 -2.41 -6.14
C PHE A 84 -13.25 -2.87 -5.28
N GLU A 85 -13.23 -4.13 -4.89
CA GLU A 85 -14.21 -4.68 -3.97
C GLU A 85 -13.94 -4.16 -2.56
N THR A 86 -14.97 -3.63 -1.93
CA THR A 86 -14.92 -3.12 -0.56
C THR A 86 -16.07 -3.71 0.26
N PRO A 87 -16.01 -3.69 1.59
CA PRO A 87 -17.17 -4.10 2.43
C PRO A 87 -18.44 -3.28 2.17
N PHE A 88 -18.33 -2.18 1.45
CA PHE A 88 -19.43 -1.26 1.14
C PHE A 88 -19.95 -1.38 -0.30
N GLY A 89 -19.38 -2.29 -1.08
CA GLY A 89 -19.66 -2.48 -2.51
C GLY A 89 -18.46 -2.12 -3.39
N ALA A 90 -18.62 -2.23 -4.70
CA ALA A 90 -17.55 -2.02 -5.67
C ALA A 90 -17.36 -0.54 -6.05
N VAL A 91 -16.11 -0.09 -6.01
CA VAL A 91 -15.67 1.22 -6.53
C VAL A 91 -14.86 0.98 -7.80
N TYR A 92 -15.10 1.78 -8.83
CA TYR A 92 -14.39 1.65 -10.11
C TYR A 92 -13.43 2.81 -10.32
N SER A 93 -12.19 2.50 -10.73
CA SER A 93 -11.23 3.53 -11.10
C SER A 93 -11.72 4.34 -12.29
N THR A 94 -11.36 5.62 -12.31
CA THR A 94 -11.77 6.55 -13.36
C THR A 94 -10.72 6.65 -14.46
N ASN A 95 -11.14 7.10 -15.65
CA ASN A 95 -10.27 7.51 -16.74
C ASN A 95 -9.50 8.76 -16.33
N ILE A 96 -8.17 8.67 -16.23
CA ILE A 96 -7.27 9.77 -15.89
C ILE A 96 -6.42 10.23 -17.08
N THR A 97 -6.78 9.83 -18.31
CA THR A 97 -6.15 10.38 -19.52
C THR A 97 -6.59 11.81 -19.79
N SER A 98 -5.87 12.50 -20.68
CA SER A 98 -6.18 13.87 -21.10
C SER A 98 -7.45 14.01 -21.97
N ASP A 99 -8.32 12.98 -22.03
CA ASP A 99 -9.61 13.09 -22.73
C ASP A 99 -10.52 14.10 -22.04
N LYS A 100 -11.06 15.04 -22.83
CA LYS A 100 -11.86 16.16 -22.30
C LYS A 100 -13.31 15.81 -21.95
N GLU A 101 -13.82 14.67 -22.41
CA GLU A 101 -15.20 14.26 -22.18
C GLU A 101 -15.32 13.21 -21.08
N THR A 102 -14.41 12.29 -21.04
CA THR A 102 -14.49 11.12 -20.16
C THR A 102 -13.31 10.98 -19.19
N GLY A 103 -12.23 11.71 -19.42
CA GLY A 103 -11.03 11.76 -18.59
C GLY A 103 -10.90 13.08 -17.82
N ILE A 104 -9.66 13.41 -17.46
CA ILE A 104 -9.33 14.62 -16.68
C ILE A 104 -8.89 15.81 -17.55
N GLY A 105 -9.04 15.74 -18.88
CA GLY A 105 -8.55 16.76 -19.81
C GLY A 105 -9.19 18.15 -19.72
N LYS A 106 -10.18 18.33 -18.82
CA LYS A 106 -10.76 19.64 -18.46
C LYS A 106 -10.41 20.10 -17.06
N TYR A 107 -9.70 19.26 -16.27
CA TYR A 107 -9.30 19.65 -14.93
C TYR A 107 -8.31 20.80 -14.99
N SER A 108 -8.52 21.82 -14.18
CA SER A 108 -7.45 22.75 -13.79
C SER A 108 -6.43 22.03 -12.89
N TYR A 109 -5.28 22.65 -12.69
CA TYR A 109 -4.33 22.15 -11.71
C TYR A 109 -4.95 22.09 -10.29
N GLU A 110 -5.73 23.08 -9.92
CA GLU A 110 -6.43 23.13 -8.63
C GLU A 110 -7.40 21.96 -8.46
N ASP A 111 -8.22 21.63 -9.50
CA ASP A 111 -9.10 20.45 -9.46
C ASP A 111 -8.32 19.16 -9.25
N PHE A 112 -7.15 19.04 -9.88
CA PHE A 112 -6.28 17.87 -9.73
C PHE A 112 -5.63 17.82 -8.34
N PHE A 113 -5.13 18.95 -7.86
CA PHE A 113 -4.55 19.10 -6.52
C PHE A 113 -5.58 18.73 -5.45
N ASP A 114 -6.80 19.25 -5.51
CA ASP A 114 -7.88 18.94 -4.58
C ASP A 114 -8.23 17.45 -4.58
N ALA A 115 -8.21 16.81 -5.74
CA ALA A 115 -8.46 15.38 -5.85
C ALA A 115 -7.34 14.56 -5.15
N MET A 116 -6.08 14.95 -5.34
CA MET A 116 -4.91 14.25 -4.80
C MET A 116 -4.70 14.50 -3.30
N HIS A 117 -4.91 15.74 -2.85
CA HIS A 117 -4.56 16.13 -1.47
C HIS A 117 -5.76 16.15 -0.52
N HIS A 118 -6.96 16.42 -1.03
CA HIS A 118 -8.16 16.60 -0.20
C HIS A 118 -9.24 15.55 -0.47
N GLY A 119 -9.04 14.66 -1.47
CA GLY A 119 -10.06 13.69 -1.86
C GLY A 119 -11.32 14.36 -2.41
N VAL A 120 -11.19 15.53 -3.03
CA VAL A 120 -12.30 16.32 -3.60
C VAL A 120 -12.15 16.40 -5.10
N GLY A 121 -12.93 15.63 -5.83
CA GLY A 121 -12.99 15.69 -7.29
C GLY A 121 -14.07 16.65 -7.77
N VAL A 122 -14.07 16.99 -9.06
CA VAL A 122 -15.04 17.90 -9.68
C VAL A 122 -16.51 17.43 -9.54
N ASN A 123 -16.73 16.14 -9.31
CA ASN A 123 -18.05 15.53 -9.11
C ASN A 123 -18.35 15.21 -7.63
N GLY A 124 -17.61 15.78 -6.69
CA GLY A 124 -17.75 15.57 -5.25
C GLY A 124 -16.65 14.71 -4.64
N ASN A 125 -16.79 14.39 -3.35
CA ASN A 125 -15.76 13.68 -2.60
C ASN A 125 -15.45 12.31 -3.22
N LEU A 126 -14.17 11.94 -3.24
CA LEU A 126 -13.68 10.64 -3.70
C LEU A 126 -13.87 9.59 -2.60
N TYR A 127 -14.05 8.34 -3.02
CA TYR A 127 -13.93 7.21 -2.11
C TYR A 127 -12.45 6.98 -1.74
N PRO A 128 -12.14 6.64 -0.48
CA PRO A 128 -10.76 6.41 -0.03
C PRO A 128 -10.13 5.11 -0.57
N ALA A 129 -10.75 4.49 -1.60
CA ALA A 129 -10.07 3.56 -2.50
C ALA A 129 -9.01 4.27 -3.37
N MET A 130 -9.18 5.57 -3.64
CA MET A 130 -8.10 6.45 -4.09
C MET A 130 -7.29 6.86 -2.87
N PRO A 131 -5.96 6.60 -2.81
CA PRO A 131 -5.16 6.79 -1.59
C PRO A 131 -4.76 8.26 -1.34
N TYR A 132 -5.74 9.19 -1.44
CA TYR A 132 -5.49 10.62 -1.20
C TYR A 132 -5.06 10.92 0.23
N THR A 133 -5.35 10.03 1.18
CA THR A 133 -4.84 10.12 2.56
C THR A 133 -3.31 10.03 2.61
N SER A 134 -2.71 9.31 1.69
CA SER A 134 -1.26 9.22 1.51
C SER A 134 -0.74 10.28 0.54
N TYR A 135 -1.44 10.48 -0.58
CA TYR A 135 -1.03 11.48 -1.58
C TYR A 135 -1.09 12.93 -1.08
N SER A 136 -1.83 13.21 -0.01
CA SER A 136 -1.79 14.52 0.66
C SER A 136 -0.39 14.91 1.16
N LEU A 137 0.52 13.95 1.30
CA LEU A 137 1.92 14.18 1.64
C LEU A 137 2.79 14.57 0.42
N LEU A 138 2.28 14.50 -0.81
CA LEU A 138 3.05 14.91 -1.98
C LEU A 138 3.39 16.40 -1.91
N THR A 139 4.57 16.75 -2.44
CA THR A 139 4.91 18.16 -2.62
C THR A 139 4.11 18.76 -3.79
N ASP A 140 3.90 20.06 -3.74
CA ASP A 140 3.23 20.79 -4.82
C ASP A 140 3.95 20.60 -6.16
N GLU A 141 5.30 20.64 -6.17
CA GLU A 141 6.12 20.40 -7.37
C GLU A 141 5.91 19.00 -7.96
N ASP A 142 5.85 17.97 -7.12
CA ASP A 142 5.62 16.60 -7.60
C ASP A 142 4.19 16.43 -8.12
N THR A 143 3.21 17.02 -7.47
CA THR A 143 1.81 17.03 -7.91
C THR A 143 1.68 17.76 -9.25
N GLN A 144 2.35 18.91 -9.44
CA GLN A 144 2.40 19.63 -10.72
C GLN A 144 3.05 18.79 -11.82
N ALA A 145 4.15 18.10 -11.51
CA ALA A 145 4.84 17.26 -12.49
C ALA A 145 3.95 16.08 -12.94
N ILE A 146 3.25 15.41 -12.00
CA ILE A 146 2.30 14.33 -12.32
C ILE A 146 1.15 14.86 -13.19
N TYR A 147 0.57 16.01 -12.81
CA TYR A 147 -0.48 16.67 -13.61
C TYR A 147 -0.01 16.99 -15.03
N ALA A 148 1.16 17.61 -15.17
CA ALA A 148 1.75 17.95 -16.45
C ALA A 148 1.93 16.72 -17.34
N TYR A 149 2.41 15.61 -16.78
CA TYR A 149 2.55 14.36 -17.51
C TYR A 149 1.17 13.82 -17.94
N LEU A 150 0.20 13.73 -17.04
CA LEU A 150 -1.14 13.22 -17.36
C LEU A 150 -1.82 14.04 -18.44
N MET A 151 -1.68 15.38 -18.41
CA MET A 151 -2.19 16.26 -19.47
C MET A 151 -1.49 16.07 -20.82
N SER A 152 -0.25 15.56 -20.83
CA SER A 152 0.49 15.21 -22.04
C SER A 152 0.15 13.85 -22.63
N THR A 153 -0.58 12.99 -21.89
CA THR A 153 -0.93 11.64 -22.32
C THR A 153 -1.90 11.67 -23.53
N LYS A 154 -1.91 10.57 -24.27
CA LYS A 154 -2.87 10.41 -25.38
C LYS A 154 -4.29 10.34 -24.81
N PRO A 155 -5.22 11.19 -25.27
CA PRO A 155 -6.60 11.13 -24.82
C PRO A 155 -7.26 9.81 -25.25
N ILE A 156 -7.94 9.17 -24.32
CA ILE A 156 -8.67 7.92 -24.54
C ILE A 156 -10.13 8.16 -24.16
N LYS A 157 -11.02 8.18 -25.14
CA LYS A 157 -12.45 8.29 -24.90
C LYS A 157 -12.99 6.96 -24.37
N GLN A 158 -13.24 6.92 -23.06
CA GLN A 158 -13.83 5.78 -22.35
C GLN A 158 -14.64 6.31 -21.17
N ALA A 159 -15.95 6.11 -21.21
CA ALA A 159 -16.84 6.52 -20.13
C ALA A 159 -16.46 5.80 -18.83
N ASN A 160 -16.48 6.54 -17.72
CA ASN A 160 -16.32 5.97 -16.40
C ASN A 160 -17.52 5.09 -16.06
N ARG A 161 -17.26 4.00 -15.36
CA ARG A 161 -18.29 3.13 -14.80
C ARG A 161 -18.81 3.73 -13.50
N ASP A 162 -20.12 3.66 -13.27
CA ASP A 162 -20.73 4.05 -12.01
C ASP A 162 -20.31 3.06 -10.91
N ASN A 163 -20.08 3.60 -9.70
CA ASN A 163 -19.77 2.77 -8.54
C ASN A 163 -21.01 2.00 -8.07
N ASP A 164 -20.81 0.75 -7.68
CA ASP A 164 -21.84 -0.13 -7.15
C ASP A 164 -21.71 -0.22 -5.63
N VAL A 165 -21.90 0.91 -4.95
CA VAL A 165 -21.76 1.06 -3.50
C VAL A 165 -23.14 1.06 -2.86
N TYR A 166 -23.31 0.26 -1.78
CA TYR A 166 -24.58 0.08 -1.09
C TYR A 166 -25.04 1.34 -0.36
N PHE A 167 -26.37 1.51 -0.27
CA PHE A 167 -26.94 2.53 0.61
C PHE A 167 -26.63 2.18 2.09
N PRO A 168 -26.26 3.15 2.94
CA PRO A 168 -26.16 4.61 2.70
C PRO A 168 -24.79 5.11 2.21
N PHE A 169 -23.80 4.24 1.98
CA PHE A 169 -22.42 4.59 1.66
C PHE A 169 -22.26 5.20 0.25
N ASN A 170 -23.27 5.00 -0.63
CA ASN A 170 -23.33 5.66 -1.94
C ASN A 170 -23.67 7.16 -1.84
N LEU A 171 -24.02 7.68 -0.66
CA LEU A 171 -24.29 9.08 -0.43
C LEU A 171 -22.97 9.84 -0.20
N ARG A 172 -22.39 10.42 -1.26
CA ARG A 172 -21.06 11.05 -1.23
C ARG A 172 -20.89 12.17 -0.21
N PHE A 173 -21.96 12.81 0.26
CA PHE A 173 -21.84 13.79 1.34
C PHE A 173 -21.31 13.18 2.65
N GLY A 174 -21.55 11.90 2.88
CA GLY A 174 -21.02 11.17 4.03
C GLY A 174 -19.49 11.10 4.03
N LEU A 175 -18.86 11.08 2.85
CA LEU A 175 -17.41 11.10 2.70
C LEU A 175 -16.78 12.41 3.21
N LYS A 176 -17.52 13.53 3.13
CA LYS A 176 -17.05 14.78 3.73
C LYS A 176 -16.93 14.68 5.26
N ALA A 177 -17.88 14.00 5.90
CA ALA A 177 -17.80 13.77 7.35
C ALA A 177 -16.69 12.76 7.68
N TRP A 178 -16.49 11.73 6.84
CA TRP A 178 -15.39 10.80 6.97
C TRP A 178 -14.03 11.51 6.87
N ASN A 179 -13.83 12.37 5.88
CA ASN A 179 -12.61 13.15 5.71
C ASN A 179 -12.28 14.00 6.95
N LEU A 180 -13.28 14.59 7.60
CA LEU A 180 -13.05 15.39 8.79
C LEU A 180 -12.50 14.59 9.99
N VAL A 181 -12.71 13.28 10.01
CA VAL A 181 -12.29 12.39 11.10
C VAL A 181 -11.07 11.55 10.72
N ALA A 182 -11.00 11.10 9.49
CA ALA A 182 -10.04 10.09 9.04
C ALA A 182 -8.94 10.64 8.13
N HIS A 183 -9.05 11.87 7.66
CA HIS A 183 -8.08 12.51 6.78
C HIS A 183 -7.56 13.81 7.38
N ASP A 184 -6.25 13.88 7.55
CA ASP A 184 -5.52 15.06 8.01
C ASP A 184 -4.51 15.43 6.93
N ALA A 185 -4.95 16.25 5.97
CA ALA A 185 -4.10 16.70 4.89
C ALA A 185 -2.90 17.48 5.45
N LYS A 186 -1.72 16.88 5.35
CA LYS A 186 -0.45 17.45 5.77
C LYS A 186 0.54 17.37 4.64
N GLU A 187 1.29 18.42 4.47
CA GLU A 187 2.46 18.39 3.60
C GLU A 187 3.60 17.61 4.26
N PHE A 188 4.34 16.87 3.43
CA PHE A 188 5.51 16.12 3.90
C PHE A 188 6.54 17.05 4.53
N THR A 189 7.01 16.69 5.71
CA THR A 189 8.06 17.42 6.41
C THR A 189 9.24 16.50 6.70
N PRO A 190 10.44 16.78 6.12
CA PRO A 190 11.63 15.98 6.37
C PRO A 190 12.06 16.03 7.83
N SER A 191 12.51 14.92 8.38
CA SER A 191 13.14 14.85 9.70
C SER A 191 14.55 15.44 9.63
N LYS A 192 14.83 16.40 10.53
CA LYS A 192 16.17 17.04 10.63
C LYS A 192 17.23 16.12 11.25
N GLU A 193 16.80 15.04 11.89
CA GLU A 193 17.68 14.09 12.58
C GLU A 193 18.08 12.90 11.70
N LYS A 194 17.48 12.78 10.53
CA LYS A 194 17.71 11.69 9.59
C LYS A 194 18.41 12.18 8.33
N SER A 195 19.06 11.25 7.62
CA SER A 195 19.76 11.54 6.37
C SER A 195 18.80 11.96 5.24
N GLU A 196 19.37 12.50 4.16
CA GLU A 196 18.62 12.82 2.94
C GLU A 196 18.02 11.55 2.31
N HIS A 197 18.76 10.45 2.26
CA HIS A 197 18.26 9.16 1.76
C HIS A 197 17.10 8.65 2.60
N TRP A 198 17.23 8.65 3.92
CA TRP A 198 16.15 8.24 4.80
C TRP A 198 14.89 9.09 4.60
N ASN A 199 15.05 10.42 4.51
CA ASN A 199 13.92 11.33 4.28
C ASN A 199 13.28 11.13 2.89
N ARG A 200 14.10 10.91 1.88
CA ARG A 200 13.59 10.58 0.53
C ARG A 200 12.82 9.24 0.56
N GLY A 201 13.34 8.25 1.25
CA GLY A 201 12.65 6.96 1.46
C GLY A 201 11.33 7.11 2.21
N ASN A 202 11.32 7.90 3.30
CA ASN A 202 10.10 8.25 4.03
C ASN A 202 9.04 8.85 3.09
N TYR A 203 9.41 9.81 2.27
CA TYR A 203 8.53 10.42 1.28
C TYR A 203 8.00 9.40 0.26
N LEU A 204 8.89 8.59 -0.31
CA LEU A 204 8.50 7.57 -1.30
C LEU A 204 7.58 6.51 -0.72
N VAL A 205 7.83 6.03 0.49
CA VAL A 205 7.07 4.96 1.14
C VAL A 205 5.71 5.45 1.64
N ASN A 206 5.64 6.63 2.26
CA ASN A 206 4.42 7.12 2.89
C ASN A 206 3.53 7.96 1.97
N ALA A 207 4.13 8.76 1.07
CA ALA A 207 3.38 9.58 0.13
C ALA A 207 3.12 8.83 -1.18
N LEU A 208 4.14 8.73 -2.02
CA LEU A 208 3.99 8.31 -3.40
C LEU A 208 3.66 6.82 -3.54
N GLY A 209 4.40 5.95 -2.83
CA GLY A 209 4.20 4.50 -2.82
C GLY A 209 3.09 4.02 -1.91
N HIS A 210 2.51 4.91 -1.08
CA HIS A 210 1.36 4.69 -0.18
C HIS A 210 1.30 3.32 0.51
N CYS A 211 2.46 2.78 0.91
CA CYS A 211 2.60 1.44 1.48
C CYS A 211 1.69 1.19 2.70
N GLY A 212 1.42 2.27 3.47
CA GLY A 212 0.52 2.23 4.62
C GLY A 212 -0.90 1.79 4.27
N GLU A 213 -1.37 2.02 3.05
CA GLU A 213 -2.74 1.67 2.66
C GLU A 213 -3.02 0.16 2.73
N CYS A 214 -2.00 -0.67 2.49
CA CYS A 214 -2.08 -2.12 2.63
C CYS A 214 -1.39 -2.64 3.91
N HIS A 215 -0.30 -1.99 4.36
CA HIS A 215 0.51 -2.47 5.45
C HIS A 215 0.14 -1.91 6.83
N THR A 216 -0.96 -1.14 6.95
CA THR A 216 -1.49 -0.62 8.22
C THR A 216 -2.91 -1.13 8.43
N PRO A 217 -3.27 -1.63 9.63
CA PRO A 217 -4.63 -2.05 9.91
C PRO A 217 -5.63 -0.91 9.77
N ARG A 218 -6.90 -1.25 9.58
CA ARG A 218 -7.97 -0.28 9.49
C ARG A 218 -8.92 -0.42 10.67
N ASP A 219 -9.40 0.72 11.16
CA ASP A 219 -10.38 0.81 12.22
C ASP A 219 -11.82 0.52 11.70
N THR A 220 -12.79 0.66 12.57
CA THR A 220 -14.22 0.45 12.25
C THR A 220 -14.79 1.47 11.27
N LEU A 221 -14.15 2.60 11.05
CA LEU A 221 -14.47 3.59 10.03
C LEU A 221 -13.72 3.34 8.71
N PHE A 222 -12.94 2.27 8.65
CA PHE A 222 -12.09 1.93 7.53
C PHE A 222 -10.94 2.93 7.29
N ALA A 223 -10.60 3.72 8.31
CA ALA A 223 -9.42 4.58 8.32
C ALA A 223 -8.18 3.81 8.81
N MET A 224 -6.99 4.20 8.35
CA MET A 224 -5.74 3.59 8.84
C MET A 224 -5.53 3.87 10.33
N GLU A 225 -5.26 2.83 11.13
CA GLU A 225 -4.87 2.95 12.54
C GLU A 225 -3.43 3.45 12.64
N GLN A 226 -3.24 4.77 12.74
CA GLN A 226 -1.93 5.42 12.70
C GLN A 226 -0.99 5.01 13.85
N ASP A 227 -1.53 4.57 14.97
CA ASP A 227 -0.78 4.01 16.11
C ASP A 227 -0.22 2.60 15.82
N LYS A 228 -0.76 1.93 14.80
CA LYS A 228 -0.31 0.63 14.29
C LYS A 228 0.32 0.72 12.90
N HIS A 229 0.86 1.88 12.56
CA HIS A 229 1.42 2.12 11.23
C HIS A 229 2.45 1.06 10.85
N PHE A 230 2.24 0.43 9.70
CA PHE A 230 3.05 -0.65 9.15
C PHE A 230 3.05 -1.99 9.92
N GLU A 231 2.14 -2.20 10.87
CA GLU A 231 2.03 -3.50 11.58
C GLU A 231 1.46 -4.65 10.74
N GLY A 232 1.10 -4.37 9.49
CA GLY A 232 0.47 -5.33 8.60
C GLY A 232 -1.06 -5.32 8.71
N ALA A 233 -1.73 -5.88 7.69
CA ALA A 233 -3.18 -6.00 7.67
C ALA A 233 -3.61 -7.19 6.81
N ILE A 234 -4.87 -7.62 6.92
CA ILE A 234 -5.46 -8.61 6.01
C ILE A 234 -6.10 -7.87 4.85
N ILE A 235 -5.64 -8.17 3.65
CA ILE A 235 -6.14 -7.62 2.38
C ILE A 235 -6.47 -8.78 1.45
N GLU A 236 -7.70 -8.88 0.99
CA GLU A 236 -8.17 -9.94 0.06
C GLU A 236 -7.80 -11.37 0.53
N GLY A 237 -7.91 -11.61 1.83
CA GLY A 237 -7.59 -12.90 2.42
C GLY A 237 -6.11 -13.22 2.55
N LEU A 238 -5.21 -12.28 2.22
CA LEU A 238 -3.77 -12.38 2.44
C LEU A 238 -3.31 -11.37 3.50
N GLU A 239 -2.26 -11.72 4.23
CA GLU A 239 -1.64 -10.81 5.19
C GLU A 239 -0.59 -9.94 4.49
N ALA A 240 -0.89 -8.64 4.29
CA ALA A 240 0.15 -7.64 4.04
C ALA A 240 1.07 -7.59 5.26
N SER A 241 2.37 -7.78 5.03
CA SER A 241 3.35 -8.01 6.11
C SER A 241 3.52 -6.79 7.02
N ASP A 242 3.90 -7.03 8.28
CA ASP A 242 4.57 -6.02 9.10
C ASP A 242 5.89 -5.63 8.41
N ILE A 243 6.02 -4.36 8.05
CA ILE A 243 7.20 -3.80 7.38
C ILE A 243 7.92 -2.75 8.24
N ARG A 244 7.65 -2.74 9.54
CA ARG A 244 8.38 -1.88 10.47
C ARG A 244 9.86 -2.28 10.54
N PRO A 245 10.76 -1.33 10.79
CA PRO A 245 12.20 -1.62 10.92
C PRO A 245 12.51 -2.73 11.91
N ALA A 246 11.80 -2.78 13.05
CA ALA A 246 11.99 -3.81 14.07
C ALA A 246 11.76 -5.23 13.53
N GLU A 247 10.69 -5.43 12.73
CA GLU A 247 10.39 -6.75 12.17
C GLU A 247 11.31 -7.11 11.00
N LEU A 248 11.61 -6.16 10.12
CA LEU A 248 12.54 -6.38 9.01
C LEU A 248 13.94 -6.72 9.53
N ASN A 249 14.42 -6.01 10.57
CA ASN A 249 15.70 -6.29 11.21
C ASN A 249 15.70 -7.64 11.95
N ARG A 250 14.60 -7.99 12.63
CA ARG A 250 14.44 -9.33 13.25
C ARG A 250 14.60 -10.45 12.23
N GLN A 251 14.03 -10.27 11.04
CA GLN A 251 14.14 -11.22 9.92
C GLN A 251 15.46 -11.09 9.14
N ASN A 252 16.36 -10.22 9.54
CA ASN A 252 17.66 -9.99 8.90
C ASN A 252 17.54 -9.60 7.41
N TRP A 253 16.61 -8.69 7.08
CA TRP A 253 16.56 -8.08 5.77
C TRP A 253 17.75 -7.16 5.56
N THR A 254 18.26 -7.12 4.34
CA THR A 254 19.32 -6.22 3.91
C THR A 254 18.83 -5.28 2.81
N HIS A 255 19.56 -4.21 2.53
CA HIS A 255 19.28 -3.33 1.38
C HIS A 255 19.24 -4.11 0.07
N GLU A 256 20.15 -5.06 -0.11
CA GLU A 256 20.19 -5.92 -1.30
C GLU A 256 18.97 -6.84 -1.38
N ASP A 257 18.51 -7.39 -0.25
CA ASP A 257 17.29 -8.19 -0.24
C ASP A 257 16.05 -7.39 -0.67
N LEU A 258 15.91 -6.15 -0.17
CA LEU A 258 14.82 -5.26 -0.55
C LEU A 258 14.95 -4.81 -2.00
N LYS A 259 16.16 -4.44 -2.44
CA LYS A 259 16.44 -4.09 -3.84
C LYS A 259 16.02 -5.22 -4.77
N SER A 260 16.53 -6.43 -4.56
CA SER A 260 16.20 -7.58 -5.39
C SER A 260 14.69 -7.88 -5.36
N LEU A 261 14.05 -7.82 -4.18
CA LEU A 261 12.62 -8.06 -4.06
C LEU A 261 11.80 -7.06 -4.87
N PHE A 262 12.13 -5.79 -4.82
CA PHE A 262 11.37 -4.73 -5.49
C PHE A 262 11.70 -4.58 -6.98
N THR A 263 12.92 -4.91 -7.41
CA THR A 263 13.29 -4.82 -8.83
C THR A 263 13.03 -6.10 -9.61
N GLU A 264 13.15 -7.26 -8.97
CA GLU A 264 13.05 -8.57 -9.61
C GLU A 264 11.87 -9.40 -9.12
N GLY A 265 11.11 -8.91 -8.12
CA GLY A 265 10.03 -9.65 -7.46
C GLY A 265 10.49 -10.82 -6.60
N TYR A 266 11.79 -10.99 -6.44
CA TYR A 266 12.44 -12.12 -5.80
C TYR A 266 13.70 -11.69 -5.07
N SER A 267 13.95 -12.30 -3.92
CA SER A 267 15.22 -12.22 -3.20
C SER A 267 15.48 -13.54 -2.48
N ARG A 268 16.60 -13.64 -1.75
CA ARG A 268 16.85 -14.78 -0.86
C ARG A 268 15.79 -14.91 0.28
N LYS A 269 14.95 -13.89 0.46
CA LYS A 269 13.85 -13.86 1.44
C LYS A 269 12.52 -14.36 0.86
N GLY A 270 12.49 -14.78 -0.39
CA GLY A 270 11.30 -15.28 -1.08
C GLY A 270 10.87 -14.41 -2.26
N THR A 271 9.63 -14.54 -2.65
CA THR A 271 9.01 -13.78 -3.74
C THR A 271 7.86 -12.92 -3.21
N VAL A 272 7.52 -11.85 -3.94
CA VAL A 272 6.24 -11.16 -3.73
C VAL A 272 5.10 -12.00 -4.32
N PHE A 273 3.89 -11.86 -3.77
CA PHE A 273 2.67 -12.49 -4.28
C PHE A 273 1.42 -11.69 -3.87
N GLY A 274 0.25 -12.07 -4.37
CA GLY A 274 -0.99 -11.34 -4.13
C GLY A 274 -0.89 -9.88 -4.60
N GLY A 275 -1.42 -8.95 -3.81
CA GLY A 275 -1.42 -7.51 -4.11
C GLY A 275 -0.04 -6.87 -4.29
N MET A 276 1.03 -7.48 -3.77
CA MET A 276 2.39 -6.96 -3.99
C MET A 276 2.94 -7.25 -5.40
N TYR A 277 2.39 -8.23 -6.12
CA TYR A 277 2.85 -8.53 -7.47
C TYR A 277 2.65 -7.36 -8.45
N PRO A 278 1.43 -6.78 -8.60
CA PRO A 278 1.25 -5.61 -9.46
C PRO A 278 2.07 -4.40 -8.99
N VAL A 279 2.24 -4.16 -7.69
CA VAL A 279 3.05 -3.06 -7.17
C VAL A 279 4.51 -3.17 -7.64
N VAL A 280 5.11 -4.35 -7.55
CA VAL A 280 6.47 -4.56 -8.06
C VAL A 280 6.49 -4.46 -9.58
N TYR A 281 5.58 -5.13 -10.28
CA TYR A 281 5.57 -5.20 -11.73
C TYR A 281 5.34 -3.83 -12.40
N HIS A 282 4.39 -3.03 -11.92
CA HIS A 282 4.00 -1.77 -12.56
C HIS A 282 4.74 -0.55 -11.99
N SER A 283 5.23 -0.63 -10.74
CA SER A 283 5.76 0.51 -10.02
C SER A 283 7.23 0.32 -9.59
N PHE A 284 7.49 -0.44 -8.55
CA PHE A 284 8.77 -0.44 -7.86
C PHE A 284 9.95 -1.01 -8.67
N SER A 285 9.70 -1.89 -9.64
CA SER A 285 10.74 -2.32 -10.59
C SER A 285 11.29 -1.18 -11.46
N HIS A 286 10.68 -0.02 -11.42
CA HIS A 286 11.09 1.18 -12.16
C HIS A 286 11.78 2.24 -11.28
N LEU A 287 11.93 1.98 -9.98
CA LEU A 287 12.70 2.86 -9.11
C LEU A 287 14.14 3.00 -9.62
N THR A 288 14.67 4.22 -9.55
CA THR A 288 16.13 4.44 -9.74
C THR A 288 16.89 3.75 -8.61
N ASP A 289 18.17 3.43 -8.84
CA ASP A 289 19.01 2.83 -7.78
C ASP A 289 19.06 3.72 -6.52
N ASP A 290 19.05 5.04 -6.71
CA ASP A 290 19.09 6.02 -5.62
C ASP A 290 17.79 6.02 -4.82
N ASP A 291 16.63 6.07 -5.48
CA ASP A 291 15.33 5.99 -4.82
C ASP A 291 15.11 4.60 -4.17
N MET A 292 15.62 3.52 -4.79
CA MET A 292 15.59 2.18 -4.19
C MET A 292 16.44 2.14 -2.90
N ARG A 293 17.62 2.76 -2.92
CA ARG A 293 18.44 2.89 -1.71
C ARG A 293 17.72 3.70 -0.65
N ALA A 294 17.07 4.79 -1.02
CA ALA A 294 16.29 5.63 -0.13
C ALA A 294 15.13 4.83 0.52
N VAL A 295 14.32 4.11 -0.26
CA VAL A 295 13.24 3.24 0.24
C VAL A 295 13.77 2.23 1.25
N SER A 296 14.85 1.54 0.92
CA SER A 296 15.44 0.55 1.82
C SER A 296 16.05 1.17 3.08
N SER A 297 16.64 2.36 3.00
CA SER A 297 17.15 3.11 4.16
C SER A 297 16.04 3.48 5.14
N TYR A 298 14.89 3.89 4.63
CA TYR A 298 13.72 4.17 5.48
C TYR A 298 13.15 2.91 6.11
N LEU A 299 12.91 1.86 5.33
CA LEU A 299 12.32 0.61 5.81
C LEU A 299 13.21 -0.12 6.83
N LEU A 300 14.53 -0.03 6.71
CA LEU A 300 15.48 -0.63 7.63
C LEU A 300 15.92 0.33 8.76
N ASP A 301 15.52 1.58 8.68
CA ASP A 301 15.91 2.69 9.57
C ASP A 301 17.44 2.89 9.67
N THR A 302 18.17 2.62 8.60
CA THR A 302 19.62 2.79 8.51
C THR A 302 20.09 3.00 7.07
N ASP A 303 21.17 3.79 6.90
CA ASP A 303 21.88 3.94 5.63
C ASP A 303 23.10 3.00 5.55
N GLU A 304 23.44 2.33 6.64
CA GLU A 304 24.58 1.42 6.69
C GLU A 304 24.27 0.09 5.99
N ASP A 305 25.26 -0.49 5.33
CA ASP A 305 25.12 -1.78 4.67
C ASP A 305 25.01 -2.91 5.71
N ILE A 306 23.86 -3.57 5.72
CA ILE A 306 23.62 -4.73 6.58
C ILE A 306 24.19 -5.98 5.90
N GLN A 307 25.08 -6.69 6.60
CA GLN A 307 25.63 -7.94 6.09
C GLN A 307 24.60 -9.07 6.17
N PRO A 308 24.43 -9.86 5.11
CA PRO A 308 23.49 -10.95 5.11
C PRO A 308 23.91 -12.04 6.12
N GLN A 309 22.98 -12.49 6.93
CA GLN A 309 23.18 -13.60 7.84
C GLN A 309 22.83 -14.94 7.17
N ALA A 310 23.36 -16.03 7.74
CA ALA A 310 23.05 -17.38 7.28
C ALA A 310 21.55 -17.66 7.37
N LEU A 311 21.03 -18.33 6.37
CA LEU A 311 19.62 -18.72 6.31
C LEU A 311 19.35 -19.88 7.27
N THR A 312 18.19 -19.87 7.91
CA THR A 312 17.82 -20.88 8.89
C THR A 312 17.48 -22.21 8.22
N PHE A 313 18.16 -23.25 8.63
CA PHE A 313 17.82 -24.62 8.29
C PHE A 313 18.11 -25.52 9.51
N ASN A 314 17.06 -25.98 10.17
CA ASN A 314 17.15 -26.78 11.41
C ASN A 314 17.25 -28.29 11.17
N GLY A 315 17.56 -28.70 9.93
CA GLY A 315 17.55 -30.08 9.48
C GLY A 315 16.17 -30.68 9.31
N HIS A 316 16.07 -31.69 8.46
CA HIS A 316 14.83 -32.43 8.29
C HIS A 316 14.42 -33.15 9.57
N LYS A 317 13.12 -33.32 9.75
CA LYS A 317 12.48 -34.01 10.87
C LYS A 317 11.57 -35.10 10.30
N PRO A 318 12.17 -36.27 9.89
CA PRO A 318 11.41 -37.33 9.22
C PRO A 318 10.33 -37.95 10.12
N GLU A 319 10.47 -37.80 11.44
CA GLU A 319 9.50 -38.24 12.45
C GLU A 319 8.19 -37.42 12.44
N LEU A 320 8.19 -36.24 11.85
CA LEU A 320 7.00 -35.40 11.77
C LEU A 320 6.11 -35.77 10.56
N PRO A 321 4.80 -35.86 10.72
CA PRO A 321 3.88 -36.21 9.62
C PRO A 321 4.03 -35.29 8.38
N GLY A 322 4.28 -33.99 8.61
CA GLY A 322 4.49 -33.00 7.55
C GLY A 322 5.70 -33.28 6.65
N TYR A 323 6.69 -34.05 7.09
CA TYR A 323 7.83 -34.44 6.25
C TYR A 323 7.39 -35.22 5.00
N THR A 324 6.55 -36.22 5.16
CA THR A 324 6.05 -37.02 4.05
C THR A 324 5.22 -36.16 3.09
N LEU A 325 4.40 -35.26 3.64
CA LEU A 325 3.61 -34.30 2.84
C LEU A 325 4.53 -33.35 2.04
N TYR A 326 5.56 -32.79 2.66
CA TYR A 326 6.54 -31.97 1.97
C TYR A 326 7.21 -32.73 0.81
N LYS A 327 7.65 -33.96 1.03
CA LYS A 327 8.30 -34.79 0.02
C LYS A 327 7.36 -35.11 -1.15
N GLY A 328 6.07 -35.31 -0.88
CA GLY A 328 5.06 -35.64 -1.88
C GLY A 328 4.57 -34.46 -2.70
N TYR A 329 4.34 -33.30 -2.04
CA TYR A 329 3.67 -32.17 -2.66
C TYR A 329 4.59 -30.97 -2.98
N CYS A 330 5.67 -30.77 -2.23
CA CYS A 330 6.45 -29.52 -2.28
C CYS A 330 7.86 -29.67 -2.84
N ALA A 331 8.56 -30.79 -2.49
CA ALA A 331 9.97 -30.98 -2.81
C ALA A 331 10.27 -31.04 -4.32
N GLY A 332 9.27 -31.37 -5.13
CA GLY A 332 9.39 -31.35 -6.59
C GLY A 332 9.79 -30.00 -7.15
N CYS A 333 9.21 -28.92 -6.62
CA CYS A 333 9.48 -27.54 -7.02
C CYS A 333 10.46 -26.84 -6.07
N HIS A 334 10.29 -26.99 -4.75
CA HIS A 334 11.07 -26.25 -3.75
C HIS A 334 12.41 -26.92 -3.36
N GLY A 335 12.75 -28.06 -3.99
CA GLY A 335 13.97 -28.80 -3.71
C GLY A 335 13.84 -29.77 -2.54
N GLN A 336 14.77 -30.75 -2.46
CA GLN A 336 14.71 -31.79 -1.43
C GLN A 336 15.00 -31.23 -0.02
N ASN A 337 15.85 -30.20 0.06
CA ASN A 337 16.25 -29.53 1.28
C ASN A 337 15.66 -28.10 1.40
N GLY A 338 14.67 -27.76 0.57
CA GLY A 338 14.08 -26.42 0.55
C GLY A 338 14.98 -25.37 -0.11
N GLU A 339 15.91 -25.78 -0.97
CA GLU A 339 16.85 -24.89 -1.66
C GLU A 339 16.21 -24.05 -2.76
N GLY A 340 15.00 -24.38 -3.17
CA GLY A 340 14.32 -23.74 -4.29
C GLY A 340 14.88 -24.20 -5.64
N ARG A 341 14.32 -23.66 -6.72
CA ARG A 341 14.80 -23.85 -8.10
C ARG A 341 14.66 -22.55 -8.86
N PRO A 342 15.74 -22.03 -9.45
CA PRO A 342 15.69 -20.81 -10.27
C PRO A 342 14.57 -20.88 -11.31
N ASN A 343 13.79 -19.81 -11.40
CA ASN A 343 12.66 -19.68 -12.35
C ASN A 343 11.55 -20.74 -12.19
N VAL A 344 11.51 -21.46 -11.08
CA VAL A 344 10.48 -22.46 -10.79
C VAL A 344 9.78 -22.13 -9.47
N ALA A 345 10.52 -22.12 -8.36
CA ALA A 345 9.99 -21.85 -7.03
C ALA A 345 11.07 -21.28 -6.09
N PRO A 346 10.73 -20.37 -5.18
CA PRO A 346 11.67 -19.81 -4.22
C PRO A 346 12.16 -20.87 -3.23
N ALA A 347 13.29 -20.56 -2.57
CA ALA A 347 13.80 -21.37 -1.46
C ALA A 347 12.86 -21.28 -0.24
N MET A 348 12.84 -22.33 0.56
CA MET A 348 12.20 -22.35 1.89
C MET A 348 13.15 -21.79 2.96
N ALA A 349 14.44 -22.10 2.86
CA ALA A 349 15.45 -21.58 3.78
C ALA A 349 15.54 -20.05 3.67
N GLY A 350 15.35 -19.36 4.79
CA GLY A 350 15.37 -17.91 4.88
C GLY A 350 14.14 -17.21 4.32
N ASN A 351 13.12 -17.94 3.88
CA ASN A 351 11.88 -17.36 3.36
C ASN A 351 11.16 -16.59 4.48
N ALA A 352 10.96 -15.29 4.25
CA ALA A 352 10.36 -14.40 5.23
C ALA A 352 8.92 -14.78 5.58
N THR A 353 8.18 -15.36 4.63
CA THR A 353 6.81 -15.85 4.89
C THR A 353 6.79 -16.95 5.94
N LEU A 354 7.77 -17.85 5.92
CA LEU A 354 7.89 -18.92 6.93
C LEU A 354 8.31 -18.38 8.30
N ASP A 355 9.08 -17.28 8.33
CA ASP A 355 9.65 -16.71 9.56
C ASP A 355 8.79 -15.60 10.18
N LYS A 356 7.55 -15.40 9.71
CA LYS A 356 6.58 -14.52 10.35
C LYS A 356 6.01 -15.11 11.63
N ALA A 357 5.63 -14.24 12.58
CA ALA A 357 4.89 -14.65 13.77
C ALA A 357 3.56 -15.31 13.39
N SER A 358 2.79 -14.69 12.51
CA SER A 358 1.55 -15.21 11.97
C SER A 358 1.79 -16.30 10.92
N PRO A 359 1.10 -17.44 11.00
CA PRO A 359 1.14 -18.49 9.98
C PRO A 359 0.19 -18.21 8.80
N HIS A 360 -0.50 -17.07 8.77
CA HIS A 360 -1.59 -16.78 7.86
C HIS A 360 -1.20 -17.03 6.40
N ASN A 361 -0.14 -16.38 5.93
CA ASN A 361 0.29 -16.50 4.53
C ASN A 361 0.83 -17.89 4.17
N ILE A 362 1.42 -18.64 5.12
CA ILE A 362 1.80 -20.03 4.86
C ILE A 362 0.56 -20.86 4.55
N VAL A 363 -0.48 -20.71 5.36
CA VAL A 363 -1.75 -21.42 5.17
C VAL A 363 -2.45 -20.93 3.90
N ALA A 364 -2.48 -19.61 3.66
CA ALA A 364 -3.12 -19.03 2.49
C ALA A 364 -2.53 -19.53 1.17
N VAL A 365 -1.19 -19.55 1.04
CA VAL A 365 -0.55 -20.04 -0.19
C VAL A 365 -0.69 -21.56 -0.37
N MET A 366 -0.83 -22.31 0.70
CA MET A 366 -1.14 -23.75 0.60
C MET A 366 -2.59 -23.99 0.18
N LEU A 367 -3.54 -23.17 0.64
CA LEU A 367 -4.95 -23.33 0.29
C LEU A 367 -5.24 -22.82 -1.13
N LYS A 368 -4.87 -21.58 -1.45
CA LYS A 368 -5.24 -20.91 -2.71
C LYS A 368 -4.20 -21.09 -3.82
N GLY A 369 -2.97 -21.43 -3.49
CA GLY A 369 -1.86 -21.41 -4.42
C GLY A 369 -1.40 -19.98 -4.77
N ILE A 370 -0.52 -19.88 -5.75
CA ILE A 370 -0.02 -18.61 -6.30
C ILE A 370 -0.03 -18.73 -7.82
N LYS A 371 -0.60 -17.76 -8.52
CA LYS A 371 -0.56 -17.71 -9.99
C LYS A 371 0.88 -17.57 -10.48
N SER A 372 1.17 -18.02 -11.71
CA SER A 372 2.48 -17.79 -12.34
C SER A 372 2.81 -16.29 -12.38
N GLN A 373 4.07 -15.96 -12.14
CA GLN A 373 4.55 -14.60 -12.04
C GLN A 373 5.72 -14.36 -12.99
N HIS A 374 5.71 -13.20 -13.65
CA HIS A 374 6.74 -12.80 -14.60
C HIS A 374 7.13 -11.35 -14.27
N TYR A 375 8.38 -11.11 -13.86
CA TYR A 375 8.81 -9.79 -13.39
C TYR A 375 9.60 -9.00 -14.42
N ASN A 376 10.47 -9.66 -15.12
CA ASN A 376 11.29 -9.08 -16.19
C ASN A 376 11.57 -10.15 -17.24
N LEU A 377 12.47 -9.88 -18.16
CA LEU A 377 12.80 -10.83 -19.23
C LEU A 377 13.47 -12.13 -18.74
N THR A 378 13.97 -12.15 -17.50
CA THR A 378 14.82 -13.24 -16.99
C THR A 378 14.24 -13.94 -15.77
N THR A 379 13.36 -13.28 -15.00
CA THR A 379 12.82 -13.82 -13.74
C THR A 379 11.34 -14.17 -13.88
N SER A 380 11.01 -15.42 -13.67
CA SER A 380 9.64 -15.92 -13.64
C SER A 380 9.52 -17.08 -12.66
N PHE A 381 8.31 -17.27 -12.12
CA PHE A 381 7.99 -18.42 -11.29
C PHE A 381 6.74 -19.12 -11.81
N TYR A 382 6.76 -20.43 -11.76
CA TYR A 382 5.57 -21.23 -12.13
C TYR A 382 4.47 -21.03 -11.09
N ALA A 383 3.24 -21.32 -11.49
CA ALA A 383 2.12 -21.34 -10.57
C ALA A 383 2.37 -22.38 -9.46
N MET A 384 2.17 -21.98 -8.21
CA MET A 384 2.04 -22.91 -7.09
C MET A 384 0.57 -23.36 -7.04
N PRO A 385 0.27 -24.65 -7.10
CA PRO A 385 -1.11 -25.13 -7.00
C PRO A 385 -1.66 -24.88 -5.56
N GLY A 386 -2.96 -24.61 -5.47
CA GLY A 386 -3.69 -24.66 -4.20
C GLY A 386 -4.08 -26.09 -3.85
N TYR A 387 -4.15 -26.39 -2.57
CA TYR A 387 -4.42 -27.74 -2.06
C TYR A 387 -5.65 -27.78 -1.14
N ALA A 388 -6.53 -26.78 -1.22
CA ALA A 388 -7.73 -26.72 -0.36
C ALA A 388 -8.63 -27.94 -0.49
N ASP A 389 -8.72 -28.52 -1.70
CA ASP A 389 -9.54 -29.69 -2.00
C ASP A 389 -8.79 -31.03 -1.83
N GLU A 390 -7.46 -31.00 -1.79
CA GLU A 390 -6.63 -32.21 -1.78
C GLU A 390 -6.12 -32.58 -0.38
N LEU A 391 -5.86 -31.55 0.47
CA LEU A 391 -5.31 -31.76 1.81
C LEU A 391 -6.37 -31.43 2.88
N SER A 392 -6.51 -32.32 3.85
CA SER A 392 -7.35 -32.05 5.02
C SER A 392 -6.72 -30.97 5.91
N ASP A 393 -7.54 -30.34 6.77
CA ASP A 393 -7.06 -29.34 7.74
C ASP A 393 -5.96 -29.91 8.66
N GLU A 394 -6.03 -31.21 9.01
CA GLU A 394 -4.99 -31.92 9.76
C GLU A 394 -3.67 -31.99 8.97
N GLN A 395 -3.72 -32.29 7.68
CA GLN A 395 -2.55 -32.35 6.80
C GLN A 395 -1.95 -30.97 6.55
N ILE A 396 -2.78 -29.93 6.37
CA ILE A 396 -2.31 -28.52 6.27
C ILE A 396 -1.60 -28.12 7.56
N LYS A 397 -2.17 -28.42 8.73
CA LYS A 397 -1.55 -28.19 10.03
C LYS A 397 -0.18 -28.88 10.14
N ASP A 398 -0.11 -30.16 9.82
CA ASP A 398 1.12 -30.94 9.89
C ASP A 398 2.20 -30.40 8.96
N LEU A 399 1.82 -30.03 7.73
CA LEU A 399 2.71 -29.44 6.76
C LEU A 399 3.21 -28.06 7.21
N ALA A 400 2.32 -27.17 7.66
CA ALA A 400 2.70 -25.84 8.15
C ALA A 400 3.66 -25.92 9.36
N ASN A 401 3.38 -26.80 10.31
CA ASN A 401 4.25 -27.06 11.46
C ASN A 401 5.63 -27.58 11.00
N TYR A 402 5.68 -28.52 10.07
CA TYR A 402 6.92 -29.06 9.54
C TYR A 402 7.75 -27.97 8.84
N LEU A 403 7.14 -27.16 7.97
CA LEU A 403 7.83 -26.09 7.25
C LEU A 403 8.46 -25.09 8.23
N ARG A 404 7.71 -24.64 9.23
CA ARG A 404 8.21 -23.69 10.24
C ARG A 404 9.32 -24.29 11.10
N LEU A 405 9.15 -25.50 11.60
CA LEU A 405 10.17 -26.19 12.41
C LEU A 405 11.48 -26.44 11.65
N THR A 406 11.38 -26.59 10.32
CA THR A 406 12.55 -26.89 9.48
C THR A 406 13.28 -25.63 9.02
N TRP A 407 12.57 -24.57 8.61
CA TRP A 407 13.17 -23.40 7.92
C TRP A 407 12.87 -22.05 8.56
N SER A 408 12.32 -22.02 9.77
CA SER A 408 12.02 -20.78 10.48
C SER A 408 12.62 -20.75 11.87
N THR A 409 12.74 -19.57 12.45
CA THR A 409 13.07 -19.34 13.87
C THR A 409 11.81 -19.29 14.73
N GLN A 410 10.63 -19.24 14.12
CA GLN A 410 9.36 -19.13 14.82
C GLN A 410 8.92 -20.47 15.42
N PRO A 411 8.29 -20.46 16.59
CA PRO A 411 7.68 -21.65 17.15
C PRO A 411 6.59 -22.18 16.23
N SER A 412 6.39 -23.48 16.23
CA SER A 412 5.36 -24.11 15.43
C SER A 412 4.62 -25.14 16.26
N ASN A 413 3.43 -24.76 16.70
CA ASN A 413 2.51 -25.56 17.49
C ASN A 413 1.06 -25.30 17.05
N LEU A 414 0.87 -25.14 15.73
CA LEU A 414 -0.46 -24.93 15.16
C LEU A 414 -1.35 -26.14 15.46
N ASP A 415 -2.60 -25.87 15.76
CA ASP A 415 -3.65 -26.87 15.89
C ASP A 415 -4.68 -26.77 14.75
N VAL A 416 -5.56 -27.74 14.64
CA VAL A 416 -6.57 -27.79 13.56
C VAL A 416 -7.55 -26.63 13.66
N LYS A 417 -7.87 -26.16 14.86
CA LYS A 417 -8.78 -25.03 15.04
C LYS A 417 -8.20 -23.75 14.47
N THR A 418 -6.90 -23.53 14.66
CA THR A 418 -6.18 -22.41 14.04
C THR A 418 -6.29 -22.48 12.52
N ILE A 419 -6.07 -23.66 11.92
CA ILE A 419 -6.19 -23.83 10.46
C ILE A 419 -7.62 -23.53 9.99
N GLN A 420 -8.63 -24.02 10.69
CA GLN A 420 -10.05 -23.79 10.35
C GLN A 420 -10.40 -22.30 10.40
N SER A 421 -9.99 -21.60 11.47
CA SER A 421 -10.23 -20.16 11.59
C SER A 421 -9.51 -19.36 10.50
N LEU A 422 -8.28 -19.73 10.13
CA LEU A 422 -7.56 -19.09 9.04
C LEU A 422 -8.24 -19.39 7.68
N LYS A 423 -8.68 -20.61 7.48
CA LYS A 423 -9.38 -21.04 6.25
C LYS A 423 -10.65 -20.25 6.00
N GLU A 424 -11.45 -19.99 7.03
CA GLU A 424 -12.63 -19.12 6.95
C GLU A 424 -12.26 -17.75 6.38
N VAL A 425 -11.31 -17.06 7.02
CA VAL A 425 -10.87 -15.71 6.57
C VAL A 425 -10.26 -15.72 5.17
N ILE A 426 -9.45 -16.74 4.84
CA ILE A 426 -8.75 -16.82 3.56
C ILE A 426 -9.71 -17.07 2.40
N LEU A 427 -10.71 -17.94 2.58
CA LEU A 427 -11.63 -18.34 1.50
C LEU A 427 -12.90 -17.49 1.41
N GLU A 428 -13.20 -16.64 2.40
CA GLU A 428 -14.29 -15.66 2.29
C GLU A 428 -14.08 -14.61 1.17
N HIS A 429 -12.85 -14.50 0.67
CA HIS A 429 -12.44 -13.56 -0.38
C HIS A 429 -12.13 -14.26 -1.72
N GLU A 430 -12.87 -15.31 -2.08
CA GLU A 430 -12.81 -15.94 -3.40
C GLU A 430 -13.85 -15.40 -4.38
#